data_cc473ae5e617100a2b280a8fead8358a
#
_entry.id   cc473ae5e617100a2b280a8fead8358a
#
_cell.length_a   1.000
_cell.length_b   1.000
_cell.length_c   1.000
_cell.angle_alpha   90.00
_cell.angle_beta   90.00
_cell.angle_gamma   90.00
#
_symmetry.space_group_name_H-M   'P 1'
#
loop_
_entity.id
_entity.type
_entity.pdbx_description
1 polymer ?
#
loop_
_entity_poly.entity_id
_entity_poly.type
_entity_poly.pdbx_seq_one_letter_code
_entity_poly.pdbx_strand_id
1 'polypeptide(L)'
;MSAASKPARRGRPTRRAVLTPHDRFDAATEAILDGGFDQLRVLPLAKRLKVTRGSFYWHFEDLPQFIRLFLDQWQALRIKGLRYWKPGMDPSLTPQQEVDRVLLLMFEGPAVEFKRMKVEFAIRDFAQRDLYARDIVAAVDEARVEQTARLLQPLVPEGNARGMAMIQYATVLGSVLLFRGQLGGEKALQTIREQWRSLLQAPQVAPPAADTQGDES
;
A
#
# COMPACT_ATOMS: atom_id res chain seq x y z
N MET A 1 39.35 -38.90 -48.30
CA MET A 1 39.23 -37.51 -47.78
C MET A 1 38.19 -37.58 -46.68
N SER A 2 38.63 -37.57 -45.45
CA SER A 2 37.79 -37.75 -44.24
C SER A 2 37.37 -36.39 -43.72
N ALA A 3 36.06 -36.15 -43.63
CA ALA A 3 35.49 -34.96 -43.03
C ALA A 3 35.36 -35.12 -41.53
N ALA A 4 36.16 -34.38 -40.77
CA ALA A 4 36.12 -34.37 -39.32
C ALA A 4 34.84 -33.62 -38.82
N SER A 5 34.01 -34.35 -38.10
CA SER A 5 32.83 -33.80 -37.40
C SER A 5 33.27 -32.95 -36.21
N LYS A 6 32.80 -31.70 -36.16
CA LYS A 6 33.06 -30.69 -35.14
C LYS A 6 32.24 -31.05 -33.88
N PRO A 7 32.80 -31.16 -32.69
CA PRO A 7 32.02 -31.47 -31.49
C PRO A 7 31.13 -30.25 -31.10
N ALA A 8 29.85 -30.55 -30.80
CA ALA A 8 28.90 -29.60 -30.28
C ALA A 8 29.37 -29.00 -28.94
N ARG A 9 29.46 -27.66 -28.86
CA ARG A 9 29.73 -26.96 -27.63
C ARG A 9 28.61 -27.25 -26.63
N ARG A 10 28.89 -28.04 -25.62
CA ARG A 10 28.02 -28.15 -24.43
C ARG A 10 27.97 -26.80 -23.77
N GLY A 11 26.78 -26.18 -23.77
CA GLY A 11 26.51 -24.92 -23.10
C GLY A 11 26.89 -25.02 -21.62
N ARG A 12 27.67 -24.05 -21.14
CA ARG A 12 28.07 -23.87 -19.75
C ARG A 12 26.80 -23.84 -18.90
N PRO A 13 26.68 -24.60 -17.79
CA PRO A 13 25.50 -24.51 -16.94
C PRO A 13 25.38 -23.08 -16.43
N THR A 14 24.30 -22.41 -16.81
CA THR A 14 23.96 -21.06 -16.32
C THR A 14 23.80 -21.17 -14.80
N ARG A 15 24.63 -20.42 -14.08
CA ARG A 15 24.57 -20.31 -12.63
C ARG A 15 23.11 -19.97 -12.25
N ARG A 16 22.46 -20.88 -11.52
CA ARG A 16 21.08 -20.68 -11.07
C ARG A 16 21.00 -19.35 -10.36
N ALA A 17 20.21 -18.43 -10.88
CA ALA A 17 19.95 -17.14 -10.23
C ALA A 17 19.19 -17.44 -8.94
N VAL A 18 19.76 -17.03 -7.81
CA VAL A 18 19.04 -17.07 -6.52
C VAL A 18 18.07 -15.90 -6.51
N LEU A 19 16.78 -16.19 -6.59
CA LEU A 19 15.73 -15.16 -6.54
C LEU A 19 15.64 -14.59 -5.13
N THR A 20 15.81 -13.28 -5.03
CA THR A 20 15.66 -12.55 -3.77
C THR A 20 14.18 -12.18 -3.51
N PRO A 21 13.80 -11.83 -2.26
CA PRO A 21 12.49 -11.23 -2.00
C PRO A 21 12.19 -10.01 -2.86
N HIS A 22 13.21 -9.20 -3.17
CA HIS A 22 13.08 -8.01 -4.02
C HIS A 22 12.70 -8.38 -5.45
N ASP A 23 13.39 -9.36 -6.06
CA ASP A 23 13.09 -9.82 -7.42
C ASP A 23 11.64 -10.29 -7.56
N ARG A 24 11.13 -11.00 -6.54
CA ARG A 24 9.72 -11.44 -6.49
C ARG A 24 8.75 -10.28 -6.44
N PHE A 25 9.04 -9.33 -5.57
CA PHE A 25 8.19 -8.15 -5.37
C PHE A 25 8.12 -7.30 -6.63
N ASP A 26 9.25 -7.07 -7.28
CA ASP A 26 9.33 -6.29 -8.51
C ASP A 26 8.58 -6.99 -9.65
N ALA A 27 8.81 -8.30 -9.84
CA ALA A 27 8.13 -9.06 -10.88
C ALA A 27 6.60 -9.07 -10.71
N ALA A 28 6.11 -9.21 -9.47
CA ALA A 28 4.69 -9.14 -9.17
C ALA A 28 4.14 -7.73 -9.39
N THR A 29 4.84 -6.70 -8.91
CA THR A 29 4.48 -5.30 -9.08
C THR A 29 4.34 -4.93 -10.57
N GLU A 30 5.33 -5.28 -11.39
CA GLU A 30 5.28 -5.03 -12.84
C GLU A 30 4.11 -5.78 -13.50
N ALA A 31 3.87 -7.03 -13.14
CA ALA A 31 2.75 -7.79 -13.67
C ALA A 31 1.41 -7.12 -13.35
N ILE A 32 1.22 -6.67 -12.11
CA ILE A 32 0.00 -5.97 -11.68
C ILE A 32 -0.17 -4.64 -12.42
N LEU A 33 0.91 -3.87 -12.60
CA LEU A 33 0.87 -2.59 -13.31
C LEU A 33 0.49 -2.75 -14.79
N ASP A 34 0.87 -3.86 -15.42
CA ASP A 34 0.58 -4.14 -16.82
C ASP A 34 -0.89 -4.53 -17.07
N GLY A 35 -1.55 -5.20 -16.14
CA GLY A 35 -2.91 -5.68 -16.39
C GLY A 35 -3.67 -6.18 -15.17
N GLY A 36 -3.35 -5.67 -13.98
CA GLY A 36 -4.04 -6.03 -12.74
C GLY A 36 -3.56 -7.34 -12.11
N PHE A 37 -4.22 -7.73 -11.02
CA PHE A 37 -3.83 -8.89 -10.23
C PHE A 37 -3.93 -10.21 -11.00
N ASP A 38 -4.81 -10.30 -11.99
CA ASP A 38 -4.99 -11.48 -12.85
C ASP A 38 -3.77 -11.77 -13.76
N GLN A 39 -2.82 -10.85 -13.87
CA GLN A 39 -1.55 -11.07 -14.55
C GLN A 39 -0.53 -11.87 -13.71
N LEU A 40 -0.82 -12.11 -12.45
CA LEU A 40 0.00 -13.00 -11.60
C LEU A 40 -0.22 -14.46 -12.02
N ARG A 41 0.44 -14.86 -13.09
CA ARG A 41 0.44 -16.22 -13.66
C ARG A 41 1.86 -16.71 -13.82
N VAL A 42 2.06 -18.02 -13.73
CA VAL A 42 3.39 -18.63 -13.71
C VAL A 42 4.24 -18.24 -14.93
N LEU A 43 3.69 -18.26 -16.15
CA LEU A 43 4.47 -17.95 -17.36
C LEU A 43 4.89 -16.46 -17.43
N PRO A 44 4.01 -15.47 -17.24
CA PRO A 44 4.40 -14.06 -17.16
C PRO A 44 5.42 -13.80 -16.04
N LEU A 45 5.23 -14.37 -14.86
CA LEU A 45 6.15 -14.20 -13.74
C LEU A 45 7.52 -14.82 -14.00
N ALA A 46 7.56 -16.05 -14.51
CA ALA A 46 8.81 -16.72 -14.87
C ALA A 46 9.61 -15.91 -15.90
N LYS A 47 8.92 -15.32 -16.90
CA LYS A 47 9.54 -14.43 -17.89
C LYS A 47 10.18 -13.21 -17.23
N ARG A 48 9.46 -12.53 -16.32
CA ARG A 48 9.97 -11.35 -15.61
C ARG A 48 11.12 -11.69 -14.68
N LEU A 49 11.03 -12.82 -14.00
CA LEU A 49 12.08 -13.34 -13.13
C LEU A 49 13.27 -13.92 -13.91
N LYS A 50 13.21 -13.95 -15.25
CA LYS A 50 14.24 -14.51 -16.13
C LYS A 50 14.58 -15.97 -15.81
N VAL A 51 13.57 -16.73 -15.43
CA VAL A 51 13.68 -18.16 -15.15
C VAL A 51 12.77 -18.98 -16.07
N THR A 52 13.01 -20.29 -16.19
CA THR A 52 12.09 -21.19 -16.88
C THR A 52 10.88 -21.50 -15.99
N ARG A 53 9.78 -21.98 -16.61
CA ARG A 53 8.62 -22.49 -15.86
C ARG A 53 9.03 -23.57 -14.83
N GLY A 54 9.91 -24.49 -15.21
CA GLY A 54 10.41 -25.51 -14.28
C GLY A 54 11.23 -24.91 -13.13
N SER A 55 12.06 -23.88 -13.41
CA SER A 55 12.78 -23.16 -12.37
C SER A 55 11.86 -22.36 -11.44
N PHE A 56 10.71 -21.86 -11.92
CA PHE A 56 9.73 -21.22 -11.06
C PHE A 56 9.26 -22.15 -9.95
N TYR A 57 8.85 -23.40 -10.30
CA TYR A 57 8.41 -24.41 -9.33
C TYR A 57 9.54 -24.97 -8.45
N TRP A 58 10.77 -24.69 -8.80
CA TRP A 58 11.90 -25.00 -7.92
C TRP A 58 12.07 -23.95 -6.81
N HIS A 59 11.67 -22.71 -7.07
CA HIS A 59 11.71 -21.59 -6.09
C HIS A 59 10.42 -21.46 -5.29
N PHE A 60 9.29 -21.86 -5.86
CA PHE A 60 7.96 -21.72 -5.27
C PHE A 60 7.20 -23.03 -5.42
N GLU A 61 6.56 -23.45 -4.36
CA GLU A 61 5.74 -24.65 -4.33
C GLU A 61 4.62 -24.57 -5.39
N ASP A 62 3.93 -23.42 -5.39
CA ASP A 62 2.86 -23.11 -6.32
C ASP A 62 2.69 -21.59 -6.53
N LEU A 63 1.75 -21.19 -7.37
CA LEU A 63 1.41 -19.81 -7.57
C LEU A 63 0.75 -19.14 -6.33
N PRO A 64 -0.18 -19.79 -5.61
CA PRO A 64 -0.69 -19.28 -4.34
C PRO A 64 0.41 -18.95 -3.33
N GLN A 65 1.41 -19.79 -3.15
CA GLN A 65 2.54 -19.51 -2.27
C GLN A 65 3.31 -18.24 -2.73
N PHE A 66 3.57 -18.11 -4.03
CA PHE A 66 4.21 -16.90 -4.57
C PHE A 66 3.38 -15.65 -4.24
N ILE A 67 2.06 -15.70 -4.42
CA ILE A 67 1.13 -14.60 -4.13
C ILE A 67 1.17 -14.24 -2.64
N ARG A 68 1.13 -15.22 -1.73
CA ARG A 68 1.24 -14.97 -0.29
C ARG A 68 2.55 -14.27 0.06
N LEU A 69 3.68 -14.75 -0.44
CA LEU A 69 4.99 -14.12 -0.21
C LEU A 69 5.06 -12.68 -0.74
N PHE A 70 4.37 -12.39 -1.84
CA PHE A 70 4.24 -11.03 -2.36
C PHE A 70 3.40 -10.15 -1.42
N LEU A 71 2.25 -10.65 -0.96
CA LEU A 71 1.35 -9.93 -0.05
C LEU A 71 2.02 -9.66 1.30
N ASP A 72 2.73 -10.63 1.86
CA ASP A 72 3.51 -10.48 3.10
C ASP A 72 4.56 -9.38 2.97
N GLN A 73 5.27 -9.38 1.87
CA GLN A 73 6.29 -8.36 1.61
C GLN A 73 5.66 -6.98 1.39
N TRP A 74 4.53 -6.90 0.69
CA TRP A 74 3.77 -5.67 0.53
C TRP A 74 3.33 -5.12 1.90
N GLN A 75 2.73 -5.95 2.76
CA GLN A 75 2.34 -5.57 4.11
C GLN A 75 3.54 -5.06 4.93
N ALA A 76 4.62 -5.82 4.94
CA ALA A 76 5.83 -5.46 5.69
C ALA A 76 6.40 -4.10 5.26
N LEU A 77 6.42 -3.83 3.95
CA LEU A 77 6.87 -2.54 3.41
C LEU A 77 5.93 -1.39 3.79
N ARG A 78 4.60 -1.62 3.78
CA ARG A 78 3.62 -0.62 4.17
C ARG A 78 3.73 -0.28 5.65
N ILE A 79 3.74 -1.28 6.53
CA ILE A 79 3.86 -1.08 7.98
C ILE A 79 5.21 -0.48 8.35
N LYS A 80 6.31 -0.93 7.72
CA LYS A 80 7.63 -0.34 7.93
C LYS A 80 7.65 1.15 7.58
N GLY A 81 7.00 1.53 6.47
CA GLY A 81 6.89 2.94 6.05
C GLY A 81 6.24 3.83 7.10
N LEU A 82 5.22 3.33 7.82
CA LEU A 82 4.53 4.10 8.87
C LEU A 82 5.42 4.43 10.06
N ARG A 83 6.44 3.61 10.36
CA ARG A 83 7.35 3.83 11.50
C ARG A 83 8.23 5.07 11.35
N TYR A 84 8.37 5.59 10.13
CA TYR A 84 9.10 6.85 9.88
C TYR A 84 8.28 8.09 10.21
N TRP A 85 6.98 7.93 10.49
CA TRP A 85 6.06 9.02 10.83
C TRP A 85 5.73 8.95 12.32
N LYS A 86 6.55 9.57 13.16
CA LYS A 86 6.29 9.66 14.61
C LYS A 86 5.87 11.08 14.94
N PRO A 87 4.87 11.28 15.82
CA PRO A 87 4.56 12.59 16.38
C PRO A 87 5.82 13.19 17.03
N GLY A 88 6.05 14.49 16.82
CA GLY A 88 7.22 15.18 17.38
C GLY A 88 8.55 14.78 16.76
N MET A 89 8.57 14.20 15.56
CA MET A 89 9.82 13.79 14.89
C MET A 89 10.67 15.00 14.47
N ASP A 90 10.02 16.12 14.18
CA ASP A 90 10.67 17.38 13.89
C ASP A 90 10.31 18.40 14.98
N PRO A 91 11.20 18.66 15.95
CA PRO A 91 10.91 19.56 17.07
C PRO A 91 10.65 21.03 16.63
N SER A 92 10.98 21.37 15.39
CA SER A 92 10.73 22.71 14.83
C SER A 92 9.30 22.90 14.34
N LEU A 93 8.53 21.82 14.20
CA LEU A 93 7.16 21.85 13.72
C LEU A 93 6.16 21.79 14.87
N THR A 94 5.12 22.58 14.77
CA THR A 94 3.94 22.42 15.63
C THR A 94 3.18 21.13 15.22
N PRO A 95 2.35 20.55 16.11
CA PRO A 95 1.52 19.38 15.75
C PRO A 95 0.68 19.61 14.49
N GLN A 96 0.14 20.82 14.30
CA GLN A 96 -0.60 21.20 13.11
C GLN A 96 0.26 21.16 11.84
N GLN A 97 1.48 21.67 11.91
CA GLN A 97 2.41 21.65 10.79
C GLN A 97 2.88 20.22 10.44
N GLU A 98 3.02 19.34 11.44
CA GLU A 98 3.30 17.92 11.20
C GLU A 98 2.16 17.24 10.43
N VAL A 99 0.91 17.47 10.83
CA VAL A 99 -0.26 16.93 10.13
C VAL A 99 -0.35 17.51 8.72
N ASP A 100 -0.19 18.80 8.54
CA ASP A 100 -0.16 19.45 7.22
C ASP A 100 0.90 18.84 6.31
N ARG A 101 2.09 18.58 6.83
CA ARG A 101 3.18 17.93 6.09
C ARG A 101 2.83 16.50 5.69
N VAL A 102 2.24 15.73 6.60
CA VAL A 102 1.78 14.36 6.29
C VAL A 102 0.70 14.36 5.22
N LEU A 103 -0.29 15.23 5.34
CA LEU A 103 -1.34 15.40 4.33
C LEU A 103 -0.75 15.79 2.98
N LEU A 104 0.18 16.76 2.95
CA LEU A 104 0.87 17.18 1.74
C LEU A 104 1.54 15.99 1.03
N LEU A 105 2.30 15.21 1.76
CA LEU A 105 3.01 14.05 1.21
C LEU A 105 2.07 12.94 0.71
N MET A 106 0.91 12.78 1.34
CA MET A 106 -0.10 11.82 0.89
C MET A 106 -0.77 12.25 -0.42
N PHE A 107 -0.95 13.55 -0.64
CA PHE A 107 -1.65 14.09 -1.81
C PHE A 107 -0.72 14.51 -2.96
N GLU A 108 0.54 14.86 -2.68
CA GLU A 108 1.51 15.38 -3.67
C GLU A 108 2.59 14.36 -4.06
N GLY A 109 2.43 13.09 -3.70
CA GLY A 109 3.42 12.06 -3.96
C GLY A 109 3.82 11.96 -5.45
N PRO A 110 5.11 11.68 -5.75
CA PRO A 110 5.63 11.57 -7.11
C PRO A 110 4.99 10.40 -7.87
N ALA A 111 5.27 10.29 -9.16
CA ALA A 111 4.76 9.20 -10.04
C ALA A 111 4.97 7.78 -9.47
N VAL A 112 5.98 7.60 -8.61
CA VAL A 112 6.22 6.36 -7.86
C VAL A 112 5.04 6.05 -6.92
N GLU A 113 4.45 7.06 -6.28
CA GLU A 113 3.32 6.86 -5.39
C GLU A 113 2.05 6.47 -6.16
N PHE A 114 1.87 6.99 -7.38
CA PHE A 114 0.79 6.54 -8.27
C PHE A 114 0.90 5.05 -8.62
N LYS A 115 2.10 4.55 -8.94
CA LYS A 115 2.33 3.12 -9.19
C LYS A 115 2.01 2.28 -7.95
N ARG A 116 2.42 2.74 -6.77
CA ARG A 116 2.13 2.07 -5.49
C ARG A 116 0.63 1.98 -5.21
N MET A 117 -0.11 3.06 -5.46
CA MET A 117 -1.57 3.08 -5.28
C MET A 117 -2.28 2.17 -6.28
N LYS A 118 -1.82 2.10 -7.54
CA LYS A 118 -2.36 1.19 -8.54
C LYS A 118 -2.22 -0.28 -8.12
N VAL A 119 -1.06 -0.66 -7.58
CA VAL A 119 -0.82 -1.99 -7.00
C VAL A 119 -1.72 -2.23 -5.78
N GLU A 120 -1.85 -1.25 -4.91
CA GLU A 120 -2.70 -1.35 -3.72
C GLU A 120 -4.18 -1.59 -4.09
N PHE A 121 -4.73 -0.84 -5.05
CA PHE A 121 -6.10 -1.06 -5.50
C PHE A 121 -6.30 -2.44 -6.13
N ALA A 122 -5.33 -2.95 -6.87
CA ALA A 122 -5.38 -4.31 -7.39
C ALA A 122 -5.36 -5.38 -6.28
N ILE A 123 -4.59 -5.16 -5.21
CA ILE A 123 -4.59 -6.02 -4.02
C ILE A 123 -5.94 -5.95 -3.30
N ARG A 124 -6.54 -4.76 -3.16
CA ARG A 124 -7.86 -4.59 -2.53
C ARG A 124 -8.98 -5.24 -3.33
N ASP A 125 -8.93 -5.18 -4.65
CA ASP A 125 -9.86 -5.91 -5.51
C ASP A 125 -9.72 -7.42 -5.33
N PHE A 126 -8.50 -7.94 -5.31
CA PHE A 126 -8.23 -9.36 -5.04
C PHE A 126 -8.71 -9.78 -3.65
N ALA A 127 -8.58 -8.93 -2.64
CA ALA A 127 -9.03 -9.17 -1.27
C ALA A 127 -10.56 -9.34 -1.14
N GLN A 128 -11.36 -8.95 -2.13
CA GLN A 128 -12.81 -9.21 -2.13
C GLN A 128 -13.12 -10.72 -2.25
N ARG A 129 -12.21 -11.50 -2.83
CA ARG A 129 -12.38 -12.93 -3.11
C ARG A 129 -11.35 -13.85 -2.45
N ASP A 130 -10.36 -13.28 -1.73
CA ASP A 130 -9.30 -14.03 -1.05
C ASP A 130 -9.18 -13.60 0.41
N LEU A 131 -9.40 -14.54 1.33
CA LEU A 131 -9.42 -14.27 2.76
C LEU A 131 -8.04 -13.83 3.28
N TYR A 132 -6.97 -14.46 2.78
CA TYR A 132 -5.61 -14.10 3.19
C TYR A 132 -5.26 -12.66 2.79
N ALA A 133 -5.56 -12.28 1.56
CA ALA A 133 -5.37 -10.91 1.10
C ALA A 133 -6.23 -9.91 1.89
N ARG A 134 -7.45 -10.30 2.29
CA ARG A 134 -8.32 -9.48 3.14
C ARG A 134 -7.70 -9.18 4.49
N ASP A 135 -7.15 -10.21 5.15
CA ASP A 135 -6.50 -10.05 6.46
C ASP A 135 -5.25 -9.16 6.35
N ILE A 136 -4.46 -9.35 5.30
CA ILE A 136 -3.29 -8.51 5.00
C ILE A 136 -3.68 -7.04 4.80
N VAL A 137 -4.73 -6.77 4.01
CA VAL A 137 -5.23 -5.40 3.78
C VAL A 137 -5.75 -4.80 5.07
N ALA A 138 -6.56 -5.54 5.83
CA ALA A 138 -7.11 -5.08 7.10
C ALA A 138 -6.01 -4.70 8.10
N ALA A 139 -4.94 -5.49 8.20
CA ALA A 139 -3.82 -5.18 9.08
C ALA A 139 -3.06 -3.91 8.66
N VAL A 140 -2.92 -3.65 7.36
CA VAL A 140 -2.32 -2.41 6.85
C VAL A 140 -3.21 -1.21 7.12
N ASP A 141 -4.52 -1.36 6.93
CA ASP A 141 -5.51 -0.30 7.16
C ASP A 141 -5.56 0.09 8.64
N GLU A 142 -5.61 -0.90 9.53
CA GLU A 142 -5.56 -0.67 10.98
C GLU A 142 -4.28 0.06 11.39
N ALA A 143 -3.12 -0.38 10.91
CA ALA A 143 -1.86 0.27 11.21
C ALA A 143 -1.81 1.74 10.75
N ARG A 144 -2.42 2.06 9.60
CA ARG A 144 -2.51 3.43 9.08
C ARG A 144 -3.44 4.30 9.93
N VAL A 145 -4.63 3.78 10.24
CA VAL A 145 -5.60 4.49 11.09
C VAL A 145 -4.98 4.77 12.45
N GLU A 146 -4.37 3.78 13.08
CA GLU A 146 -3.71 3.93 14.39
C GLU A 146 -2.58 4.97 14.34
N GLN A 147 -1.73 4.92 13.31
CA GLN A 147 -0.64 5.90 13.16
C GLN A 147 -1.17 7.31 12.95
N THR A 148 -2.20 7.48 12.12
CA THR A 148 -2.83 8.79 11.89
C THR A 148 -3.54 9.29 13.15
N ALA A 149 -4.21 8.42 13.90
CA ALA A 149 -4.86 8.79 15.16
C ALA A 149 -3.85 9.36 16.16
N ARG A 150 -2.68 8.75 16.29
CA ARG A 150 -1.59 9.28 17.15
C ARG A 150 -1.12 10.67 16.73
N LEU A 151 -1.05 10.94 15.43
CA LEU A 151 -0.68 12.26 14.92
C LEU A 151 -1.78 13.30 15.19
N LEU A 152 -3.04 12.89 15.12
CA LEU A 152 -4.19 13.79 15.33
C LEU A 152 -4.50 14.01 16.82
N GLN A 153 -4.08 13.12 17.71
CA GLN A 153 -4.41 13.18 19.14
C GLN A 153 -4.20 14.53 19.79
N PRO A 154 -3.09 15.28 19.55
CA PRO A 154 -2.90 16.60 20.14
C PRO A 154 -3.77 17.71 19.52
N LEU A 155 -4.50 17.43 18.43
CA LEU A 155 -5.25 18.43 17.66
C LEU A 155 -6.77 18.30 17.78
N VAL A 156 -7.25 17.19 18.33
CA VAL A 156 -8.68 16.90 18.41
C VAL A 156 -9.07 16.54 19.84
N PRO A 157 -10.34 16.71 20.24
CA PRO A 157 -10.82 16.29 21.55
C PRO A 157 -10.54 14.80 21.82
N GLU A 158 -10.39 14.49 23.11
CA GLU A 158 -10.17 13.13 23.56
C GLU A 158 -11.26 12.20 23.01
N GLY A 159 -10.86 11.03 22.51
CA GLY A 159 -11.74 10.04 21.90
C GLY A 159 -12.02 10.24 20.39
N ASN A 160 -11.81 11.43 19.83
CA ASN A 160 -12.13 11.70 18.42
C ASN A 160 -11.01 11.36 17.42
N ALA A 161 -9.78 11.20 17.88
CA ALA A 161 -8.61 11.03 17.00
C ALA A 161 -8.73 9.83 16.04
N ARG A 162 -9.26 8.70 16.51
CA ARG A 162 -9.44 7.52 15.67
C ARG A 162 -10.53 7.73 14.60
N GLY A 163 -11.66 8.30 14.97
CA GLY A 163 -12.73 8.64 14.01
C GLY A 163 -12.24 9.60 12.92
N MET A 164 -11.52 10.64 13.30
CA MET A 164 -10.91 11.59 12.37
C MET A 164 -9.86 10.92 11.48
N ALA A 165 -9.07 10.01 12.02
CA ALA A 165 -8.10 9.24 11.24
C ALA A 165 -8.78 8.33 10.19
N MET A 166 -9.90 7.71 10.54
CA MET A 166 -10.70 6.90 9.59
C MET A 166 -11.27 7.76 8.46
N ILE A 167 -11.83 8.93 8.78
CA ILE A 167 -12.35 9.86 7.77
C ILE A 167 -11.21 10.34 6.85
N GLN A 168 -10.07 10.72 7.43
CA GLN A 168 -8.90 11.14 6.67
C GLN A 168 -8.43 10.02 5.73
N TYR A 169 -8.33 8.80 6.24
CA TYR A 169 -7.89 7.66 5.44
C TYR A 169 -8.84 7.35 4.28
N ALA A 170 -10.14 7.35 4.52
CA ALA A 170 -11.16 7.18 3.48
C ALA A 170 -11.08 8.30 2.43
N THR A 171 -10.85 9.56 2.87
CA THR A 171 -10.68 10.72 2.00
C THR A 171 -9.46 10.57 1.09
N VAL A 172 -8.32 10.11 1.63
CA VAL A 172 -7.09 9.88 0.84
C VAL A 172 -7.34 8.80 -0.23
N LEU A 173 -7.88 7.65 0.14
CA LEU A 173 -8.17 6.56 -0.80
C LEU A 173 -9.17 7.00 -1.88
N GLY A 174 -10.25 7.65 -1.48
CA GLY A 174 -11.27 8.18 -2.39
C GLY A 174 -10.71 9.22 -3.34
N SER A 175 -9.88 10.14 -2.83
CA SER A 175 -9.24 11.18 -3.63
C SER A 175 -8.33 10.60 -4.71
N VAL A 176 -7.53 9.61 -4.37
CA VAL A 176 -6.65 8.95 -5.36
C VAL A 176 -7.48 8.22 -6.41
N LEU A 177 -8.55 7.57 -6.01
CA LEU A 177 -9.43 6.83 -6.93
C LEU A 177 -10.18 7.78 -7.89
N LEU A 178 -10.70 8.89 -7.36
CA LEU A 178 -11.60 9.78 -8.12
C LEU A 178 -10.84 10.84 -8.92
N PHE A 179 -9.77 11.42 -8.37
CA PHE A 179 -9.21 12.67 -8.90
C PHE A 179 -7.85 12.52 -9.59
N ARG A 180 -7.10 11.46 -9.33
CA ARG A 180 -5.79 11.26 -10.01
C ARG A 180 -5.87 10.77 -11.45
N GLY A 181 -7.03 10.76 -12.07
CA GLY A 181 -7.13 10.36 -13.47
C GLY A 181 -8.12 11.13 -14.31
N GLN A 182 -9.20 11.67 -13.76
CA GLN A 182 -10.33 12.13 -14.58
C GLN A 182 -11.12 13.34 -14.06
N LEU A 183 -11.19 13.59 -12.76
CA LEU A 183 -12.09 14.60 -12.21
C LEU A 183 -11.35 15.72 -11.46
N GLY A 184 -10.93 16.75 -12.17
CA GLY A 184 -10.45 18.00 -11.57
C GLY A 184 -9.03 17.98 -11.01
N GLY A 185 -8.35 16.83 -11.01
CA GLY A 185 -6.91 16.69 -10.77
C GLY A 185 -6.41 17.40 -9.50
N GLU A 186 -5.38 18.19 -9.67
CA GLU A 186 -4.66 18.88 -8.59
C GLU A 186 -5.54 19.90 -7.84
N LYS A 187 -6.44 20.60 -8.55
CA LYS A 187 -7.36 21.57 -7.92
C LYS A 187 -8.31 20.91 -6.92
N ALA A 188 -8.86 19.73 -7.26
CA ALA A 188 -9.74 19.01 -6.35
C ALA A 188 -8.98 18.52 -5.10
N LEU A 189 -7.75 18.04 -5.28
CA LEU A 189 -6.89 17.64 -4.16
C LEU A 189 -6.52 18.82 -3.26
N GLN A 190 -6.26 19.97 -3.84
CA GLN A 190 -6.04 21.20 -3.08
C GLN A 190 -7.27 21.61 -2.27
N THR A 191 -8.46 21.60 -2.87
CA THR A 191 -9.72 21.89 -2.17
C THR A 191 -9.93 20.92 -0.99
N ILE A 192 -9.68 19.62 -1.17
CA ILE A 192 -9.81 18.63 -0.09
C ILE A 192 -8.83 18.93 1.05
N ARG A 193 -7.59 19.30 0.76
CA ARG A 193 -6.59 19.67 1.78
C ARG A 193 -7.02 20.91 2.56
N GLU A 194 -7.53 21.92 1.88
CA GLU A 194 -8.03 23.15 2.50
C GLU A 194 -9.21 22.86 3.43
N GLN A 195 -10.16 22.04 2.99
CA GLN A 195 -11.30 21.61 3.82
C GLN A 195 -10.85 20.78 5.03
N TRP A 196 -9.91 19.85 4.87
CA TRP A 196 -9.34 19.11 5.99
C TRP A 196 -8.70 20.02 7.04
N ARG A 197 -7.91 21.00 6.60
CA ARG A 197 -7.30 21.99 7.49
C ARG A 197 -8.35 22.79 8.24
N SER A 198 -9.39 23.21 7.57
CA SER A 198 -10.53 23.91 8.17
C SER A 198 -11.25 23.05 9.22
N LEU A 199 -11.48 21.77 8.93
CA LEU A 199 -12.10 20.83 9.88
C LEU A 199 -11.27 20.63 11.16
N LEU A 200 -9.96 20.57 11.05
CA LEU A 200 -9.07 20.44 12.21
C LEU A 200 -8.99 21.71 13.05
N GLN A 201 -9.26 22.88 12.47
CA GLN A 201 -9.25 24.18 13.15
C GLN A 201 -10.62 24.57 13.71
N ALA A 202 -11.69 23.91 13.28
CA ALA A 202 -13.04 24.21 13.75
C ALA A 202 -13.19 23.90 15.25
N PRO A 203 -13.92 24.73 16.01
CA PRO A 203 -14.25 24.39 17.40
C PRO A 203 -14.97 23.04 17.44
N GLN A 204 -14.37 22.08 18.09
CA GLN A 204 -14.93 20.74 18.18
C GLN A 204 -16.09 20.75 19.19
N VAL A 205 -17.30 20.47 18.72
CA VAL A 205 -18.46 20.30 19.60
C VAL A 205 -18.26 19.00 20.38
N ALA A 206 -18.31 19.09 21.72
CA ALA A 206 -18.28 17.89 22.55
C ALA A 206 -19.41 16.93 22.11
N PRO A 207 -19.16 15.61 22.07
CA PRO A 207 -20.22 14.65 21.78
C PRO A 207 -21.37 14.87 22.79
N PRO A 208 -22.64 14.73 22.35
CA PRO A 208 -23.76 14.80 23.27
C PRO A 208 -23.52 13.78 24.39
N ALA A 209 -23.71 14.21 25.63
CA ALA A 209 -23.64 13.31 26.78
C ALA A 209 -24.53 12.10 26.50
N ALA A 210 -23.97 10.90 26.65
CA ALA A 210 -24.76 9.68 26.53
C ALA A 210 -25.94 9.80 27.51
N ASP A 211 -27.16 9.80 27.00
CA ASP A 211 -28.37 9.71 27.82
C ASP A 211 -28.25 8.42 28.62
N THR A 212 -27.87 8.58 29.87
CA THR A 212 -28.11 7.57 30.92
C THR A 212 -29.61 7.52 31.11
N GLN A 213 -30.30 6.77 30.21
CA GLN A 213 -31.64 6.33 30.52
C GLN A 213 -31.56 5.45 31.75
N GLY A 214 -32.04 6.02 32.86
CA GLY A 214 -32.18 5.32 34.11
C GLY A 214 -33.02 4.07 33.92
N ASP A 215 -32.46 3.00 34.37
CA ASP A 215 -33.20 1.77 34.68
C ASP A 215 -33.92 2.01 36.00
N GLU A 216 -35.16 2.54 35.92
CA GLU A 216 -36.13 2.52 37.00
C GLU A 216 -37.22 1.52 36.60
N SER A 217 -37.14 0.31 37.13
CA SER A 217 -38.27 -0.47 37.65
C SER A 217 -37.87 -1.91 37.90
#